data_06bb42c285fd47e17320bf8536a5d336
#
_entry.id   06bb42c285fd47e17320bf8536a5d336
#
_cell.length_a   1.000
_cell.length_b   1.000
_cell.length_c   1.000
_cell.angle_alpha   90.00
_cell.angle_beta   90.00
_cell.angle_gamma   90.00
#
_symmetry.space_group_name_H-M   'P 1'
#
loop_
_entity.id
_entity.type
_entity.pdbx_description
1 polymer ?
#
loop_
_entity_poly.entity_id
_entity_poly.type
_entity_poly.pdbx_seq_one_letter_code
_entity_poly.pdbx_strand_id
1 'polypeptide(L)'
;MAGLDVTEKAMIFPEDFERIRALGNHVAVIVADWLEFFYQFHRSLGYEGAPVHDAVAVAALLRPEIMESQDLYVQVETAGDFCKGATVADFNGALGKAPNAKVLMGIDRQAFVDLLVEAIATYGEGKA
;
A
#
# COMPACT_ATOMS: atom_id res chain seq x y z
N MET A 1 -9.71 -5.84 -1.69
CA MET A 1 -9.29 -4.96 -2.82
C MET A 1 -8.62 -3.72 -2.24
N ALA A 2 -7.40 -3.42 -2.67
CA ALA A 2 -6.68 -2.20 -2.32
C ALA A 2 -6.61 -1.31 -3.59
N GLY A 3 -7.49 -0.32 -3.67
CA GLY A 3 -7.54 0.61 -4.79
C GLY A 3 -6.48 1.70 -4.68
N LEU A 4 -6.20 2.43 -5.77
CA LEU A 4 -5.23 3.53 -5.78
C LEU A 4 -5.58 4.64 -4.78
N ASP A 5 -6.86 4.87 -4.56
CA ASP A 5 -7.39 5.84 -3.59
C ASP A 5 -6.93 5.58 -2.14
N VAL A 6 -6.59 4.35 -1.81
CA VAL A 6 -6.01 3.97 -0.52
C VAL A 6 -4.50 3.81 -0.61
N THR A 7 -3.98 3.12 -1.64
CA THR A 7 -2.55 2.84 -1.72
C THR A 7 -1.71 4.11 -1.91
N GLU A 8 -2.26 5.15 -2.55
CA GLU A 8 -1.62 6.47 -2.64
C GLU A 8 -1.52 7.21 -1.29
N LYS A 9 -2.26 6.78 -0.25
CA LYS A 9 -2.11 7.30 1.11
C LYS A 9 -0.93 6.66 1.86
N ALA A 10 -0.44 5.52 1.38
CA ALA A 10 0.70 4.81 1.95
C ALA A 10 2.05 5.31 1.39
N MET A 11 2.24 6.63 1.41
CA MET A 11 3.47 7.26 0.91
C MET A 11 4.63 7.05 1.87
N ILE A 12 5.80 6.79 1.29
CA ILE A 12 7.09 6.76 1.98
C ILE A 12 7.81 8.08 1.73
N PHE A 13 8.41 8.62 2.78
CA PHE A 13 9.17 9.87 2.80
C PHE A 13 10.63 9.61 3.19
N PRO A 14 11.53 10.62 3.04
CA PRO A 14 12.94 10.46 3.38
C PRO A 14 13.20 9.92 4.79
N GLU A 15 12.47 10.38 5.79
CA GLU A 15 12.59 9.90 7.17
C GLU A 15 12.28 8.40 7.32
N ASP A 16 11.40 7.85 6.50
CA ASP A 16 11.00 6.45 6.57
C ASP A 16 12.09 5.53 6.01
N PHE A 17 12.65 5.84 4.83
CA PHE A 17 13.70 4.98 4.28
C PHE A 17 15.04 5.17 4.99
N GLU A 18 15.32 6.33 5.58
CA GLU A 18 16.47 6.49 6.47
C GLU A 18 16.29 5.70 7.78
N ARG A 19 15.09 5.63 8.32
CA ARG A 19 14.78 4.78 9.46
C ARG A 19 15.00 3.29 9.13
N ILE A 20 14.61 2.85 7.92
CA ILE A 20 14.89 1.49 7.43
C ILE A 20 16.41 1.29 7.29
N ARG A 21 17.13 2.23 6.66
CA ARG A 21 18.59 2.16 6.48
C ARG A 21 19.34 2.01 7.81
N ALA A 22 18.87 2.71 8.84
CA ALA A 22 19.45 2.69 10.18
C ALA A 22 19.37 1.32 10.88
N LEU A 23 18.56 0.36 10.38
CA LEU A 23 18.57 -1.02 10.88
C LEU A 23 19.90 -1.72 10.61
N GLY A 24 20.69 -1.28 9.63
CA GLY A 24 22.06 -1.69 9.38
C GLY A 24 22.24 -3.10 8.80
N ASN A 25 21.18 -3.89 8.65
CA ASN A 25 21.30 -5.19 7.98
C ASN A 25 21.33 -5.02 6.45
N HIS A 26 21.84 -6.02 5.73
CA HIS A 26 22.03 -5.96 4.28
C HIS A 26 20.73 -5.71 3.50
N VAL A 27 19.63 -6.34 3.93
CA VAL A 27 18.31 -6.16 3.30
C VAL A 27 17.81 -4.74 3.51
N ALA A 28 17.95 -4.20 4.70
CA ALA A 28 17.52 -2.86 5.04
C ALA A 28 18.21 -1.78 4.19
N VAL A 29 19.52 -1.92 3.95
CA VAL A 29 20.28 -0.99 3.11
C VAL A 29 19.75 -1.03 1.67
N ILE A 30 19.59 -2.23 1.09
CA ILE A 30 19.09 -2.39 -0.28
C ILE A 30 17.67 -1.84 -0.42
N VAL A 31 16.79 -2.16 0.52
CA VAL A 31 15.39 -1.69 0.47
C VAL A 31 15.33 -0.17 0.60
N ALA A 32 16.13 0.42 1.49
CA ALA A 32 16.20 1.88 1.62
C ALA A 32 16.68 2.55 0.33
N ASP A 33 17.72 2.00 -0.33
CA ASP A 33 18.22 2.52 -1.61
C ASP A 33 17.16 2.45 -2.72
N TRP A 34 16.38 1.35 -2.79
CA TRP A 34 15.27 1.22 -3.73
C TRP A 34 14.13 2.20 -3.45
N LEU A 35 13.77 2.38 -2.18
CA LEU A 35 12.74 3.33 -1.78
C LEU A 35 13.16 4.78 -2.06
N GLU A 36 14.42 5.12 -1.83
CA GLU A 36 14.96 6.43 -2.17
C GLU A 36 14.92 6.68 -3.68
N PHE A 37 15.37 5.71 -4.50
CA PHE A 37 15.28 5.79 -5.96
C PHE A 37 13.83 5.98 -6.42
N PHE A 38 12.89 5.19 -5.86
CA PHE A 38 11.47 5.25 -6.17
C PHE A 38 10.85 6.59 -5.73
N TYR A 39 11.28 7.13 -4.59
CA TYR A 39 10.89 8.45 -4.12
C TYR A 39 11.32 9.55 -5.10
N GLN A 40 12.58 9.54 -5.57
CA GLN A 40 13.07 10.53 -6.53
C GLN A 40 12.27 10.50 -7.84
N PHE A 41 11.93 9.30 -8.32
CA PHE A 41 11.06 9.15 -9.49
C PHE A 41 9.68 9.78 -9.26
N HIS A 42 9.01 9.51 -8.15
CA HIS A 42 7.70 10.08 -7.84
C HIS A 42 7.75 11.59 -7.64
N ARG A 43 8.81 12.10 -7.03
CA ARG A 43 9.04 13.54 -6.91
C ARG A 43 9.11 14.22 -8.29
N SER A 44 9.74 13.59 -9.27
CA SER A 44 9.81 14.11 -10.64
C SER A 44 8.45 14.19 -11.34
N LEU A 45 7.48 13.38 -10.89
CA LEU A 45 6.10 13.38 -11.37
C LEU A 45 5.17 14.31 -10.58
N GLY A 46 5.68 15.00 -9.54
CA GLY A 46 4.92 15.95 -8.73
C GLY A 46 4.29 15.36 -7.46
N TYR A 47 4.56 14.10 -7.13
CA TYR A 47 4.11 13.51 -5.86
C TYR A 47 4.91 14.06 -4.68
N GLU A 48 4.28 14.13 -3.50
CA GLU A 48 4.95 14.53 -2.27
C GLU A 48 5.81 13.42 -1.66
N GLY A 49 5.42 12.16 -1.88
CA GLY A 49 6.09 10.96 -1.41
C GLY A 49 6.03 9.83 -2.44
N ALA A 50 6.55 8.66 -2.11
CA ALA A 50 6.50 7.47 -2.95
C ALA A 50 5.42 6.49 -2.44
N PRO A 51 4.30 6.29 -3.16
CA PRO A 51 3.28 5.35 -2.75
C PRO A 51 3.75 3.91 -2.93
N VAL A 52 3.66 3.10 -1.88
CA VAL A 52 4.08 1.68 -1.90
C VAL A 52 2.84 0.79 -2.05
N HIS A 53 2.36 0.67 -3.29
CA HIS A 53 1.06 0.08 -3.61
C HIS A 53 0.93 -1.39 -3.18
N ASP A 54 1.84 -2.25 -3.60
CA ASP A 54 1.73 -3.71 -3.41
C ASP A 54 1.81 -4.11 -1.94
N ALA A 55 2.66 -3.44 -1.17
CA ALA A 55 2.83 -3.71 0.25
C ALA A 55 1.56 -3.44 1.07
N VAL A 56 0.70 -2.50 0.62
CA VAL A 56 -0.59 -2.22 1.29
C VAL A 56 -1.50 -3.45 1.26
N ALA A 57 -1.57 -4.16 0.13
CA ALA A 57 -2.39 -5.35 0.03
C ALA A 57 -1.90 -6.48 0.95
N VAL A 58 -0.58 -6.63 1.09
CA VAL A 58 0.01 -7.59 2.03
C VAL A 58 -0.20 -7.17 3.48
N ALA A 59 -0.01 -5.87 3.78
CA ALA A 59 -0.24 -5.33 5.12
C ALA A 59 -1.69 -5.55 5.58
N ALA A 60 -2.66 -5.41 4.68
CA ALA A 60 -4.07 -5.67 4.99
C ALA A 60 -4.37 -7.11 5.41
N LEU A 61 -3.54 -8.07 5.00
CA LEU A 61 -3.65 -9.47 5.42
C LEU A 61 -2.94 -9.72 6.76
N LEU A 62 -1.81 -9.04 7.01
CA LEU A 62 -0.99 -9.24 8.20
C LEU A 62 -1.50 -8.43 9.40
N ARG A 63 -1.99 -7.24 9.17
CA ARG A 63 -2.43 -6.26 10.17
C ARG A 63 -3.73 -5.58 9.72
N PRO A 64 -4.85 -6.32 9.63
CA PRO A 64 -6.13 -5.76 9.16
C PRO A 64 -6.61 -4.58 10.01
N GLU A 65 -6.18 -4.49 11.26
CA GLU A 65 -6.54 -3.43 12.20
C GLU A 65 -5.99 -2.05 11.83
N ILE A 66 -4.98 -1.96 10.97
CA ILE A 66 -4.45 -0.67 10.48
C ILE A 66 -5.19 -0.17 9.24
N MET A 67 -6.19 -0.92 8.78
CA MET A 67 -6.99 -0.60 7.60
C MET A 67 -8.43 -0.28 7.97
N GLU A 68 -8.99 0.73 7.33
CA GLU A 68 -10.44 0.89 7.25
C GLU A 68 -10.94 0.11 6.04
N SER A 69 -11.99 -0.68 6.19
CA SER A 69 -12.53 -1.50 5.10
C SER A 69 -14.04 -1.60 5.13
N GLN A 70 -14.63 -1.83 3.97
CA GLN A 70 -16.06 -2.06 3.80
C GLN A 70 -16.28 -3.26 2.86
N ASP A 71 -17.27 -4.09 3.19
CA ASP A 71 -17.68 -5.17 2.29
C ASP A 71 -18.63 -4.61 1.25
N LEU A 72 -18.24 -4.65 -0.03
CA LEU A 72 -18.96 -4.06 -1.15
C LEU A 72 -19.10 -5.05 -2.30
N TYR A 73 -20.12 -4.83 -3.12
CA TYR A 73 -20.18 -5.45 -4.43
C TYR A 73 -19.30 -4.68 -5.41
N VAL A 74 -18.34 -5.38 -6.04
CA VAL A 74 -17.37 -4.80 -6.97
C VAL A 74 -17.45 -5.52 -8.31
N GLN A 75 -17.40 -4.77 -9.40
CA GLN A 75 -17.25 -5.27 -10.76
C GLN A 75 -16.05 -4.61 -11.45
N VAL A 76 -15.53 -5.28 -12.47
CA VAL A 76 -14.53 -4.72 -13.37
C VAL A 76 -15.22 -4.40 -14.70
N GLU A 77 -15.04 -3.17 -15.18
CA GLU A 77 -15.51 -2.77 -16.50
C GLU A 77 -14.65 -3.44 -17.58
N THR A 78 -15.27 -4.24 -18.45
CA THR A 78 -14.53 -5.04 -19.43
C THR A 78 -14.84 -4.66 -20.89
N ALA A 79 -15.86 -3.84 -21.12
CA ALA A 79 -16.36 -3.55 -22.47
C ALA A 79 -16.31 -2.07 -22.86
N GLY A 80 -16.19 -1.14 -21.89
CA GLY A 80 -16.21 0.30 -22.13
C GLY A 80 -14.99 0.80 -22.91
N ASP A 81 -15.19 1.80 -23.76
CA ASP A 81 -14.11 2.38 -24.57
C ASP A 81 -13.11 3.20 -23.73
N PHE A 82 -13.57 3.83 -22.64
CA PHE A 82 -12.76 4.75 -21.83
C PHE A 82 -12.38 4.21 -20.46
N CYS A 83 -13.19 3.30 -19.89
CA CYS A 83 -13.02 2.83 -18.52
C CYS A 83 -12.69 1.34 -18.42
N LYS A 84 -12.30 0.70 -19.52
CA LYS A 84 -11.95 -0.72 -19.55
C LYS A 84 -10.84 -1.03 -18.54
N GLY A 85 -11.11 -1.98 -17.62
CA GLY A 85 -10.21 -2.34 -16.53
C GLY A 85 -10.47 -1.59 -15.22
N ALA A 86 -11.34 -0.58 -15.21
CA ALA A 86 -11.71 0.12 -13.98
C ALA A 86 -12.50 -0.80 -13.04
N THR A 87 -12.19 -0.74 -11.75
CA THR A 87 -12.99 -1.36 -10.69
C THR A 87 -14.10 -0.42 -10.26
N VAL A 88 -15.33 -0.91 -10.24
CA VAL A 88 -16.53 -0.15 -9.87
C VAL A 88 -17.15 -0.78 -8.63
N ALA A 89 -17.17 -0.02 -7.54
CA ALA A 89 -17.74 -0.47 -6.26
C ALA A 89 -19.13 0.15 -6.03
N ASP A 90 -20.09 -0.67 -5.63
CA ASP A 90 -21.46 -0.23 -5.33
C ASP A 90 -21.58 0.21 -3.87
N PHE A 91 -21.23 1.46 -3.61
CA PHE A 91 -21.27 2.05 -2.27
C PHE A 91 -22.68 2.20 -1.71
N ASN A 92 -23.66 2.37 -2.57
CA ASN A 92 -25.04 2.69 -2.19
C ASN A 92 -25.98 1.48 -2.25
N GLY A 93 -25.47 0.31 -2.65
CA GLY A 93 -26.32 -0.87 -2.83
C GLY A 93 -27.30 -0.76 -3.98
N ALA A 94 -27.03 0.13 -4.96
CA ALA A 94 -27.94 0.43 -6.07
C ALA A 94 -28.22 -0.78 -6.97
N LEU A 95 -27.27 -1.72 -7.04
CA LEU A 95 -27.41 -2.93 -7.83
C LEU A 95 -28.16 -4.05 -7.09
N GLY A 96 -28.42 -3.90 -5.79
CA GLY A 96 -29.09 -4.90 -4.96
C GLY A 96 -28.37 -6.25 -4.89
N LYS A 97 -27.05 -6.27 -5.09
CA LYS A 97 -26.22 -7.47 -5.07
C LYS A 97 -25.47 -7.60 -3.74
N ALA A 98 -25.29 -8.85 -3.30
CA ALA A 98 -24.49 -9.12 -2.11
C ALA A 98 -23.02 -8.72 -2.32
N PRO A 99 -22.32 -8.24 -1.27
CA PRO A 99 -20.90 -7.95 -1.33
C PRO A 99 -20.08 -9.16 -1.80
N ASN A 100 -19.10 -8.91 -2.65
CA ASN A 100 -18.17 -9.92 -3.15
C ASN A 100 -16.70 -9.60 -2.86
N ALA A 101 -16.43 -8.42 -2.30
CA ALA A 101 -15.08 -7.99 -1.98
C ALA A 101 -15.04 -7.15 -0.70
N LYS A 102 -14.01 -7.33 0.11
CA LYS A 102 -13.61 -6.40 1.15
C LYS A 102 -12.76 -5.31 0.49
N VAL A 103 -13.27 -4.09 0.48
CA VAL A 103 -12.64 -2.92 -0.14
C VAL A 103 -11.98 -2.09 0.93
N LEU A 104 -10.69 -1.79 0.76
CA LEU A 104 -9.98 -0.89 1.67
C LEU A 104 -10.40 0.55 1.37
N MET A 105 -10.69 1.31 2.42
CA MET A 105 -11.17 2.69 2.39
C MET A 105 -10.16 3.67 2.98
N GLY A 106 -9.34 3.20 3.91
CA GLY A 106 -8.33 3.98 4.59
C GLY A 106 -7.21 3.12 5.14
N ILE A 107 -6.13 3.78 5.53
CA ILE A 107 -4.94 3.17 6.10
C ILE A 107 -4.34 4.10 7.16
N ASP A 108 -3.92 3.53 8.29
CA ASP A 108 -2.99 4.20 9.21
C ASP A 108 -1.58 4.13 8.61
N ARG A 109 -1.16 5.24 7.98
CA ARG A 109 0.14 5.32 7.31
C ARG A 109 1.30 5.07 8.27
N GLN A 110 1.23 5.60 9.50
CA GLN A 110 2.33 5.43 10.45
C GLN A 110 2.47 3.98 10.89
N ALA A 111 1.37 3.33 11.22
CA ALA A 111 1.35 1.91 11.56
C ALA A 111 1.80 1.02 10.39
N PHE A 112 1.48 1.42 9.14
CA PHE A 112 1.97 0.75 7.94
C PHE A 112 3.49 0.84 7.80
N VAL A 113 4.08 2.02 7.99
CA VAL A 113 5.54 2.22 7.96
C VAL A 113 6.22 1.43 9.07
N ASP A 114 5.64 1.44 10.27
CA ASP A 114 6.15 0.65 11.40
C ASP A 114 6.18 -0.84 11.08
N LEU A 115 5.13 -1.37 10.44
CA LEU A 115 5.08 -2.76 9.97
C LEU A 115 6.19 -3.06 8.94
N LEU A 116 6.47 -2.15 8.00
CA LEU A 116 7.58 -2.31 7.06
C LEU A 116 8.93 -2.38 7.77
N VAL A 117 9.16 -1.47 8.71
CA VAL A 117 10.40 -1.44 9.51
C VAL A 117 10.54 -2.73 10.33
N GLU A 118 9.48 -3.18 11.02
CA GLU A 118 9.46 -4.44 11.77
C GLU A 118 9.81 -5.63 10.87
N ALA A 119 9.15 -5.74 9.71
CA ALA A 119 9.39 -6.83 8.76
C ALA A 119 10.83 -6.88 8.27
N ILE A 120 11.42 -5.71 7.94
CA ILE A 120 12.80 -5.62 7.44
C ILE A 120 13.81 -5.87 8.56
N ALA A 121 13.50 -5.50 9.80
CA ALA A 121 14.36 -5.78 10.96
C ALA A 121 14.58 -7.28 11.18
N THR A 122 13.60 -8.13 10.86
CA THR A 122 13.72 -9.60 11.01
C THR A 122 14.87 -10.21 10.20
N TYR A 123 15.31 -9.55 9.13
CA TYR A 123 16.45 -10.01 8.31
C TYR A 123 17.82 -9.75 8.98
N GLY A 124 17.86 -8.98 10.08
CA GLY A 124 19.05 -8.77 10.89
C GLY A 124 19.12 -9.71 12.11
N GLU A 125 18.02 -10.34 12.49
CA GLU A 125 17.95 -11.25 13.62
C GLU A 125 18.39 -12.66 13.20
N GLY A 126 19.67 -12.94 13.41
CA GLY A 126 20.18 -14.31 13.46
C GLY A 126 20.32 -15.04 12.16
N LYS A 127 21.50 -14.90 11.57
CA LYS A 127 22.30 -16.04 11.11
C LYS A 127 23.77 -15.70 11.38
N ALA A 128 24.21 -15.97 12.59
CA ALA A 128 25.61 -16.28 12.79
C ALA A 128 25.86 -17.69 12.22
#